data_e3f0bab027b1d5c189cf61f223a7b639
#
_entry.id   e3f0bab027b1d5c189cf61f223a7b639
#
_cell.length_a   1.000
_cell.length_b   1.000
_cell.length_c   1.000
_cell.angle_alpha   90.00
_cell.angle_beta   90.00
_cell.angle_gamma   90.00
#
_symmetry.space_group_name_H-M   'P 1'
#
loop_
_entity.id
_entity.type
_entity.pdbx_description
1 polymer ?
#
loop_
_entity_poly.entity_id
_entity_poly.type
_entity_poly.pdbx_seq_one_letter_code
_entity_poly.pdbx_strand_id
1 'polypeptide(L)'
;MLQTTGLASSTGALKEELQVGIAPSLEVLSLYIDELTCLTPQGRGILLDYARWAASQTPAISYSCFSTHSISFSALRAMCRDFKVTPRKGDVLFIRTGLIPEWTAFSEQQKTDYAAQTEPKHAGVEACIETLEWLWDSGISAVAGDAISWEVCAPKSLKNPFALL
;
A
#
# COMPACT_ATOMS: atom_id res chain seq x y z
N MET A 1 4.30 20.05 40.10
CA MET A 1 4.98 20.71 38.96
C MET A 1 5.90 19.69 38.34
N LEU A 2 5.37 18.91 37.36
CA LEU A 2 6.10 17.84 36.65
C LEU A 2 6.69 18.47 35.39
N GLN A 3 8.01 18.42 35.25
CA GLN A 3 8.74 18.95 34.11
C GLN A 3 8.61 17.99 32.92
N THR A 4 8.01 18.47 31.86
CA THR A 4 7.89 17.78 30.52
C THR A 4 9.12 18.11 29.64
N THR A 5 10.33 17.84 30.11
CA THR A 5 11.56 18.21 29.37
C THR A 5 12.21 17.05 28.61
N GLY A 6 11.66 15.82 28.66
CA GLY A 6 12.27 14.65 28.02
C GLY A 6 11.91 14.43 26.53
N LEU A 7 10.69 14.81 26.11
CA LEU A 7 10.22 14.52 24.75
C LEU A 7 10.80 15.44 23.67
N ALA A 8 11.12 16.68 24.01
CA ALA A 8 11.66 17.65 23.03
C ALA A 8 13.10 17.34 22.59
N SER A 9 13.87 16.63 23.42
CA SER A 9 15.26 16.28 23.16
C SER A 9 15.43 15.13 22.15
N SER A 10 14.57 14.12 22.20
CA SER A 10 14.65 12.97 21.29
C SER A 10 14.22 13.32 19.87
N THR A 11 13.20 14.15 19.72
CA THR A 11 12.72 14.60 18.41
C THR A 11 13.70 15.53 17.70
N GLY A 12 14.47 16.32 18.47
CA GLY A 12 15.53 17.17 17.94
C GLY A 12 16.71 16.37 17.38
N ALA A 13 17.15 15.36 18.11
CA ALA A 13 18.26 14.49 17.69
C ALA A 13 17.91 13.67 16.42
N LEU A 14 16.69 13.16 16.33
CA LEU A 14 16.22 12.44 15.13
C LEU A 14 16.17 13.35 13.88
N LYS A 15 15.75 14.60 14.04
CA LYS A 15 15.74 15.56 12.94
C LYS A 15 17.15 15.90 12.47
N GLU A 16 18.09 15.98 13.36
CA GLU A 16 19.49 16.30 13.06
C GLU A 16 20.20 15.13 12.38
N GLU A 17 19.97 13.88 12.83
CA GLU A 17 20.49 12.68 12.19
C GLU A 17 19.91 12.47 10.77
N LEU A 18 18.63 12.74 10.56
CA LEU A 18 18.00 12.66 9.24
C LEU A 18 18.50 13.73 8.28
N GLN A 19 18.86 14.93 8.76
CA GLN A 19 19.43 15.99 7.92
C GLN A 19 20.88 15.73 7.51
N VAL A 20 21.64 14.95 8.28
CA VAL A 20 23.05 14.64 8.00
C VAL A 20 23.20 13.36 7.16
N GLY A 21 22.10 12.65 6.85
CA GLY A 21 22.13 11.43 6.04
C GLY A 21 22.75 10.22 6.76
N ILE A 22 22.89 10.27 8.07
CA ILE A 22 23.37 9.15 8.89
C ILE A 22 22.18 8.25 9.18
N ALA A 23 22.29 6.97 8.84
CA ALA A 23 21.28 5.98 9.19
C ALA A 23 21.16 5.91 10.74
N PRO A 24 19.94 5.99 11.30
CA PRO A 24 19.76 5.93 12.73
C PRO A 24 20.30 4.60 13.29
N SER A 25 20.93 4.66 14.47
CA SER A 25 21.37 3.45 15.16
C SER A 25 20.18 2.53 15.47
N LEU A 26 20.43 1.23 15.63
CA LEU A 26 19.40 0.25 15.99
C LEU A 26 18.65 0.63 17.28
N GLU A 27 19.32 1.30 18.21
CA GLU A 27 18.72 1.81 19.45
C GLU A 27 17.73 2.95 19.17
N VAL A 28 18.10 3.89 18.29
CA VAL A 28 17.23 5.01 17.87
C VAL A 28 16.04 4.47 17.08
N LEU A 29 16.26 3.47 16.22
CA LEU A 29 15.18 2.79 15.48
C LEU A 29 14.22 2.06 16.43
N SER A 30 14.74 1.41 17.48
CA SER A 30 13.92 0.73 18.51
C SER A 30 13.05 1.72 19.27
N LEU A 31 13.61 2.84 19.72
CA LEU A 31 12.85 3.90 20.38
C LEU A 31 11.76 4.48 19.48
N TYR A 32 12.07 4.66 18.20
CA TYR A 32 11.11 5.17 17.21
C TYR A 32 9.99 4.16 16.93
N ILE A 33 10.31 2.87 16.88
CA ILE A 33 9.32 1.80 16.73
C ILE A 33 8.43 1.69 17.96
N ASP A 34 8.99 1.83 19.18
CA ASP A 34 8.22 1.79 20.42
C ASP A 34 7.26 2.99 20.55
N GLU A 35 7.66 4.19 20.14
CA GLU A 35 6.77 5.35 20.06
C GLU A 35 5.70 5.19 18.97
N LEU A 36 6.06 4.64 17.80
CA LEU A 36 5.10 4.36 16.74
C LEU A 36 4.09 3.27 17.13
N THR A 37 4.48 2.27 17.92
CA THR A 37 3.54 1.25 18.41
C THR A 37 2.47 1.80 19.35
N CYS A 38 2.76 2.88 20.05
CA CYS A 38 1.78 3.61 20.85
C CYS A 38 0.85 4.50 20.02
N LEU A 39 1.27 4.87 18.80
CA LEU A 39 0.53 5.77 17.90
C LEU A 39 -0.06 5.04 16.68
N THR A 40 0.19 3.73 16.54
CA THR A 40 -0.36 2.97 15.41
C THR A 40 -1.88 2.96 15.46
N PRO A 41 -2.54 3.35 14.38
CA PRO A 41 -3.99 3.24 14.29
C PRO A 41 -4.37 1.78 14.46
N GLN A 42 -5.00 1.45 15.58
CA GLN A 42 -5.56 0.12 15.79
C GLN A 42 -6.89 0.08 15.06
N GLY A 43 -7.01 -0.82 14.10
CA GLY A 43 -8.21 -0.98 13.30
C GLY A 43 -8.43 -2.43 12.88
N ARG A 44 -9.63 -2.73 12.46
CA ARG A 44 -9.93 -4.02 11.84
C ARG A 44 -9.27 -4.05 10.45
N GLY A 45 -8.44 -5.07 10.18
CA GLY A 45 -7.95 -5.36 8.85
C GLY A 45 -9.02 -6.06 8.00
N ILE A 46 -9.26 -5.59 6.79
CA ILE A 46 -10.07 -6.27 5.78
C ILE A 46 -9.21 -6.60 4.57
N LEU A 47 -9.28 -7.83 4.08
CA LEU A 47 -8.48 -8.30 2.95
C LEU A 47 -9.37 -8.54 1.74
N LEU A 48 -9.01 -7.90 0.63
CA LEU A 48 -9.52 -8.21 -0.70
C LEU A 48 -8.40 -8.91 -1.49
N ASP A 49 -8.48 -10.24 -1.59
CA ASP A 49 -7.52 -11.07 -2.33
C ASP A 49 -7.84 -11.04 -3.82
N TYR A 50 -7.31 -10.03 -4.51
CA TYR A 50 -7.52 -9.87 -5.95
C TYR A 50 -6.97 -11.05 -6.75
N ALA A 51 -5.81 -11.58 -6.39
CA ALA A 51 -5.21 -12.71 -7.11
C ALA A 51 -6.13 -13.93 -7.10
N ARG A 52 -6.69 -14.27 -5.95
CA ARG A 52 -7.66 -15.38 -5.81
C ARG A 52 -8.96 -15.09 -6.54
N TRP A 53 -9.47 -13.87 -6.39
CA TRP A 53 -10.72 -13.46 -7.03
C TRP A 53 -10.59 -13.48 -8.54
N ALA A 54 -9.53 -12.92 -9.12
CA ALA A 54 -9.28 -12.89 -10.55
C ALA A 54 -9.20 -14.31 -11.16
N ALA A 55 -8.53 -15.23 -10.46
CA ALA A 55 -8.45 -16.63 -10.89
C ALA A 55 -9.80 -17.36 -10.85
N SER A 56 -10.72 -16.92 -9.99
CA SER A 56 -12.06 -17.53 -9.86
C SER A 56 -13.10 -17.01 -10.86
N GLN A 57 -12.77 -15.98 -11.63
CA GLN A 57 -13.70 -15.43 -12.63
C GLN A 57 -13.87 -16.36 -13.84
N THR A 58 -14.96 -16.20 -14.59
CA THR A 58 -15.21 -16.96 -15.81
C THR A 58 -15.52 -16.01 -16.97
N PRO A 59 -14.59 -15.84 -17.92
CA PRO A 59 -13.22 -16.40 -17.95
C PRO A 59 -12.32 -15.84 -16.86
N ALA A 60 -11.29 -16.61 -16.45
CA ALA A 60 -10.33 -16.15 -15.46
C ALA A 60 -9.58 -14.89 -15.97
N ILE A 61 -9.36 -13.92 -15.09
CA ILE A 61 -8.62 -12.71 -15.42
C ILE A 61 -7.12 -13.04 -15.29
N SER A 62 -6.43 -13.05 -16.43
CA SER A 62 -4.98 -13.23 -16.48
C SER A 62 -4.28 -11.88 -16.47
N TYR A 63 -3.28 -11.71 -15.62
CA TYR A 63 -2.45 -10.50 -15.52
C TYR A 63 -1.07 -10.84 -14.96
N SER A 64 -0.15 -9.89 -15.03
CA SER A 64 1.11 -9.93 -14.29
C SER A 64 1.18 -8.75 -13.33
N CYS A 65 1.68 -9.00 -12.13
CA CYS A 65 1.93 -7.96 -11.13
C CYS A 65 2.99 -6.95 -11.59
N PHE A 66 3.81 -7.31 -12.57
CA PHE A 66 4.88 -6.50 -13.17
C PHE A 66 4.44 -5.86 -14.49
N SER A 67 3.14 -5.72 -14.71
CA SER A 67 2.54 -5.04 -15.85
C SER A 67 1.64 -3.90 -15.38
N THR A 68 1.25 -3.01 -16.30
CA THR A 68 0.28 -1.94 -16.02
C THR A 68 -1.14 -2.53 -15.95
N HIS A 69 -1.39 -3.39 -14.97
CA HIS A 69 -2.72 -3.97 -14.75
C HIS A 69 -3.48 -3.16 -13.70
N SER A 70 -4.63 -2.64 -14.06
CA SER A 70 -5.47 -1.80 -13.22
C SER A 70 -6.60 -2.61 -12.59
N ILE A 71 -6.64 -2.66 -11.27
CA ILE A 71 -7.77 -3.21 -10.50
C ILE A 71 -8.86 -2.14 -10.44
N SER A 72 -9.88 -2.28 -11.28
CA SER A 72 -10.94 -1.28 -11.39
C SER A 72 -11.78 -1.15 -10.12
N PHE A 73 -12.39 0.02 -9.95
CA PHE A 73 -13.36 0.23 -8.87
C PHE A 73 -14.49 -0.79 -8.88
N SER A 74 -14.98 -1.18 -10.05
CA SER A 74 -15.99 -2.22 -10.19
C SER A 74 -15.52 -3.58 -9.67
N ALA A 75 -14.23 -3.93 -9.86
CA ALA A 75 -13.62 -5.14 -9.31
C ALA A 75 -13.54 -5.08 -7.77
N LEU A 76 -13.16 -3.94 -7.18
CA LEU A 76 -13.16 -3.75 -5.73
C LEU A 76 -14.56 -4.00 -5.14
N ARG A 77 -15.58 -3.43 -5.76
CA ARG A 77 -16.98 -3.63 -5.34
C ARG A 77 -17.45 -5.08 -5.51
N ALA A 78 -17.01 -5.75 -6.59
CA ALA A 78 -17.31 -7.16 -6.82
C ALA A 78 -16.66 -8.04 -5.74
N MET A 79 -15.39 -7.83 -5.44
CA MET A 79 -14.69 -8.56 -4.38
C MET A 79 -15.38 -8.38 -3.02
N CYS A 80 -15.81 -7.15 -2.67
CA CYS A 80 -16.55 -6.90 -1.44
C CYS A 80 -17.81 -7.78 -1.36
N ARG A 81 -18.56 -7.90 -2.45
CA ARG A 81 -19.75 -8.74 -2.50
C ARG A 81 -19.41 -10.24 -2.39
N ASP A 82 -18.47 -10.69 -3.20
CA ASP A 82 -18.13 -12.12 -3.34
C ASP A 82 -17.49 -12.67 -2.06
N PHE A 83 -16.65 -11.88 -1.40
CA PHE A 83 -16.04 -12.23 -0.11
C PHE A 83 -16.90 -11.86 1.09
N LYS A 84 -18.09 -11.27 0.87
CA LYS A 84 -19.00 -10.81 1.93
C LYS A 84 -18.32 -9.84 2.92
N VAL A 85 -17.44 -9.00 2.40
CA VAL A 85 -16.74 -7.97 3.17
C VAL A 85 -17.51 -6.66 3.07
N THR A 86 -17.89 -6.13 4.23
CA THR A 86 -18.48 -4.79 4.33
C THR A 86 -17.49 -3.88 5.05
N PRO A 87 -16.90 -2.90 4.35
CA PRO A 87 -16.04 -1.90 4.98
C PRO A 87 -16.77 -1.13 6.07
N ARG A 88 -16.05 -0.78 7.12
CA ARG A 88 -16.54 0.03 8.24
C ARG A 88 -15.55 1.15 8.52
N LYS A 89 -16.05 2.21 9.12
CA LYS A 89 -15.20 3.33 9.56
C LYS A 89 -14.08 2.84 10.48
N GLY A 90 -12.85 3.23 10.16
CA GLY A 90 -11.65 2.84 10.89
C GLY A 90 -11.00 1.54 10.40
N ASP A 91 -11.54 0.87 9.38
CA ASP A 91 -10.88 -0.30 8.79
C ASP A 91 -9.57 0.05 8.08
N VAL A 92 -8.64 -0.90 8.08
CA VAL A 92 -7.47 -0.91 7.23
C VAL A 92 -7.72 -1.87 6.06
N LEU A 93 -7.69 -1.35 4.84
CA LEU A 93 -7.96 -2.14 3.64
C LEU A 93 -6.66 -2.71 3.06
N PHE A 94 -6.56 -4.03 2.97
CA PHE A 94 -5.48 -4.74 2.32
C PHE A 94 -5.92 -5.28 0.96
N ILE A 95 -5.12 -5.01 -0.07
CA ILE A 95 -5.29 -5.61 -1.41
C ILE A 95 -4.13 -6.56 -1.65
N ARG A 96 -4.43 -7.85 -1.90
CA ARG A 96 -3.42 -8.83 -2.29
C ARG A 96 -3.45 -9.01 -3.80
N THR A 97 -2.38 -8.57 -4.46
CA THR A 97 -2.21 -8.71 -5.93
C THR A 97 -1.51 -10.01 -6.31
N GLY A 98 -0.78 -10.65 -5.40
CA GLY A 98 -0.01 -11.86 -5.69
C GLY A 98 1.41 -11.58 -6.20
N LEU A 99 1.96 -10.38 -5.93
CA LEU A 99 3.30 -9.99 -6.38
C LEU A 99 4.38 -10.93 -5.86
N ILE A 100 4.33 -11.33 -4.58
CA ILE A 100 5.39 -12.14 -3.96
C ILE A 100 5.54 -13.51 -4.63
N PRO A 101 4.47 -14.30 -4.86
CA PRO A 101 4.58 -15.56 -5.61
C PRO A 101 5.16 -15.39 -7.02
N GLU A 102 4.73 -14.35 -7.75
CA GLU A 102 5.23 -14.09 -9.10
C GLU A 102 6.70 -13.69 -9.09
N TRP A 103 7.11 -12.81 -8.17
CA TRP A 103 8.53 -12.43 -7.99
C TRP A 103 9.41 -13.62 -7.63
N THR A 104 8.92 -14.51 -6.78
CA THR A 104 9.66 -15.71 -6.38
C THR A 104 9.86 -16.67 -7.55
N ALA A 105 8.92 -16.69 -8.51
CA ALA A 105 9.00 -17.50 -9.71
C ALA A 105 9.94 -16.92 -10.79
N PHE A 106 10.32 -15.64 -10.68
CA PHE A 106 11.24 -15.00 -11.63
C PHE A 106 12.64 -15.61 -11.53
N SER A 107 13.28 -15.79 -12.68
CA SER A 107 14.72 -16.07 -12.76
C SER A 107 15.52 -14.83 -12.32
N GLU A 108 16.79 -15.03 -11.95
CA GLU A 108 17.67 -13.88 -11.59
C GLU A 108 17.83 -12.89 -12.76
N GLN A 109 17.80 -13.37 -14.01
CA GLN A 109 17.84 -12.50 -15.18
C GLN A 109 16.58 -11.64 -15.27
N GLN A 110 15.39 -12.22 -15.08
CA GLN A 110 14.14 -11.45 -15.09
C GLN A 110 14.08 -10.40 -13.98
N LYS A 111 14.60 -10.72 -12.78
CA LYS A 111 14.70 -9.77 -11.68
C LYS A 111 15.63 -8.62 -12.02
N THR A 112 16.78 -8.92 -12.61
CA THR A 112 17.76 -7.92 -13.06
C THR A 112 17.17 -7.04 -14.17
N ASP A 113 16.49 -7.63 -15.14
CA ASP A 113 15.87 -6.90 -16.26
C ASP A 113 14.75 -5.98 -15.74
N TYR A 114 13.97 -6.43 -14.76
CA TYR A 114 12.96 -5.59 -14.13
C TYR A 114 13.58 -4.44 -13.35
N ALA A 115 14.62 -4.69 -12.56
CA ALA A 115 15.32 -3.66 -11.78
C ALA A 115 16.03 -2.62 -12.65
N ALA A 116 16.40 -2.98 -13.88
CA ALA A 116 17.05 -2.08 -14.84
C ALA A 116 16.06 -1.16 -15.59
N GLN A 117 14.75 -1.35 -15.42
CA GLN A 117 13.75 -0.52 -16.09
C GLN A 117 13.78 0.91 -15.53
N THR A 118 13.81 1.90 -16.42
CA THR A 118 13.71 3.32 -16.03
C THR A 118 12.33 3.67 -15.46
N GLU A 119 11.30 3.04 -16.01
CA GLU A 119 9.91 3.19 -15.58
C GLU A 119 9.30 1.80 -15.30
N PRO A 120 9.56 1.23 -14.12
CA PRO A 120 9.04 -0.10 -13.78
C PRO A 120 7.52 -0.06 -13.68
N LYS A 121 6.90 -1.00 -14.39
CA LYS A 121 5.43 -1.14 -14.39
C LYS A 121 5.01 -2.08 -13.28
N HIS A 122 3.89 -1.80 -12.66
CA HIS A 122 3.28 -2.71 -11.69
C HIS A 122 1.77 -2.58 -11.64
N ALA A 123 1.13 -3.68 -11.27
CA ALA A 123 -0.30 -3.74 -11.04
C ALA A 123 -0.66 -3.00 -9.75
N GLY A 124 -1.87 -2.47 -9.68
CA GLY A 124 -2.40 -1.82 -8.51
C GLY A 124 -3.85 -1.37 -8.72
N VAL A 125 -4.40 -0.71 -7.74
CA VAL A 125 -5.76 -0.19 -7.80
C VAL A 125 -5.84 0.99 -8.76
N GLU A 126 -6.95 1.09 -9.47
CA GLU A 126 -7.21 2.20 -10.38
C GLU A 126 -7.33 3.51 -9.60
N ALA A 127 -6.50 4.50 -9.97
CA ALA A 127 -6.57 5.85 -9.46
C ALA A 127 -7.70 6.61 -10.15
N CYS A 128 -8.91 6.49 -9.63
CA CYS A 128 -10.10 7.19 -10.14
C CYS A 128 -10.89 7.83 -8.99
N ILE A 129 -11.73 8.79 -9.34
CA ILE A 129 -12.52 9.55 -8.35
C ILE A 129 -13.46 8.63 -7.56
N GLU A 130 -14.04 7.64 -8.21
CA GLU A 130 -14.97 6.70 -7.58
C GLU A 130 -14.29 5.85 -6.50
N THR A 131 -13.01 5.46 -6.72
CA THR A 131 -12.22 4.75 -5.71
C THR A 131 -11.94 5.65 -4.52
N LEU A 132 -11.54 6.90 -4.75
CA LEU A 132 -11.24 7.87 -3.70
C LEU A 132 -12.49 8.21 -2.88
N GLU A 133 -13.61 8.51 -3.53
CA GLU A 133 -14.89 8.78 -2.88
C GLU A 133 -15.32 7.59 -2.03
N TRP A 134 -15.23 6.36 -2.57
CA TRP A 134 -15.58 5.16 -1.83
C TRP A 134 -14.72 4.93 -0.59
N LEU A 135 -13.41 5.12 -0.69
CA LEU A 135 -12.50 4.99 0.46
C LEU A 135 -12.86 6.00 1.54
N TRP A 136 -13.10 7.24 1.12
CA TRP A 136 -13.43 8.34 2.02
C TRP A 136 -14.80 8.15 2.69
N ASP A 137 -15.83 7.86 1.91
CA ASP A 137 -17.18 7.66 2.40
C ASP A 137 -17.32 6.42 3.29
N SER A 138 -16.54 5.37 3.01
CA SER A 138 -16.46 4.17 3.87
C SER A 138 -15.70 4.43 5.16
N GLY A 139 -14.97 5.55 5.27
CA GLY A 139 -14.15 5.90 6.43
C GLY A 139 -12.96 4.95 6.63
N ILE A 140 -12.39 4.42 5.54
CA ILE A 140 -11.17 3.61 5.57
C ILE A 140 -10.04 4.46 6.18
N SER A 141 -9.36 3.93 7.20
CA SER A 141 -8.31 4.65 7.91
C SER A 141 -6.93 4.55 7.25
N ALA A 142 -6.69 3.46 6.54
CA ALA A 142 -5.46 3.22 5.80
C ALA A 142 -5.66 2.17 4.72
N VAL A 143 -4.81 2.21 3.70
CA VAL A 143 -4.73 1.21 2.63
C VAL A 143 -3.34 0.60 2.60
N ALA A 144 -3.23 -0.70 2.28
CA ALA A 144 -1.98 -1.42 2.16
C ALA A 144 -2.13 -2.58 1.15
N GLY A 145 -1.01 -3.17 0.76
CA GLY A 145 -1.02 -4.31 -0.17
C GLY A 145 0.37 -4.91 -0.34
N ASP A 146 0.45 -5.95 -1.17
CA ASP A 146 1.70 -6.60 -1.56
C ASP A 146 2.27 -6.06 -2.88
N ALA A 147 1.59 -5.09 -3.53
CA ALA A 147 2.09 -4.40 -4.71
C ALA A 147 3.18 -3.38 -4.35
N ILE A 148 3.97 -2.96 -5.34
CA ILE A 148 5.05 -1.98 -5.17
C ILE A 148 4.51 -0.62 -4.73
N SER A 149 3.38 -0.20 -5.30
CA SER A 149 2.55 0.88 -4.78
C SER A 149 1.10 0.40 -4.72
N TRP A 150 0.26 1.06 -3.93
CA TRP A 150 -1.14 0.69 -3.82
C TRP A 150 -1.90 0.93 -5.13
N GLU A 151 -1.58 2.02 -5.81
CA GLU A 151 -2.15 2.36 -7.11
C GLU A 151 -1.33 1.77 -8.26
N VAL A 152 -1.99 1.56 -9.40
CA VAL A 152 -1.31 1.10 -10.62
C VAL A 152 -0.30 2.13 -11.11
N CYS A 153 0.93 1.68 -11.45
CA CYS A 153 1.94 2.55 -12.06
C CYS A 153 1.55 2.90 -13.50
N ALA A 154 1.74 4.16 -13.86
CA ALA A 154 1.30 4.79 -15.09
C ALA A 154 -0.24 4.85 -15.21
N PRO A 155 -0.89 5.65 -14.36
CA PRO A 155 -2.32 5.90 -14.46
C PRO A 155 -2.64 6.45 -15.85
N LYS A 156 -3.63 5.87 -16.51
CA LYS A 156 -4.14 6.39 -17.78
C LYS A 156 -4.70 7.77 -17.53
N SER A 157 -3.92 8.82 -17.86
CA SER A 157 -4.34 10.21 -17.84
C SER A 157 -4.80 10.74 -16.47
N LEU A 158 -3.84 11.17 -15.68
CA LEU A 158 -4.09 12.08 -14.57
C LEU A 158 -4.57 13.45 -15.09
N LYS A 159 -5.85 13.59 -15.37
CA LYS A 159 -6.49 14.89 -15.42
C LYS A 159 -6.84 15.42 -14.02
N ASN A 160 -6.48 14.70 -12.97
CA ASN A 160 -6.78 15.06 -11.60
C ASN A 160 -5.49 15.17 -10.77
N PRO A 161 -5.16 16.38 -10.23
CA PRO A 161 -3.96 16.61 -9.45
C PRO A 161 -3.95 15.93 -8.06
N PHE A 162 -5.01 15.23 -7.69
CA PHE A 162 -5.17 14.55 -6.39
C PHE A 162 -4.97 13.03 -6.45
N ALA A 163 -4.48 12.48 -7.55
CA ALA A 163 -4.22 11.04 -7.70
C ALA A 163 -2.81 10.65 -7.24
N LEU A 164 -2.35 11.22 -6.16
CA LEU A 164 -1.18 10.80 -5.40
C LEU A 164 -1.60 10.78 -3.92
N LEU A 165 -1.99 9.63 -3.45
CA LEU A 165 -1.96 9.31 -2.03
C LEU A 165 -0.59 8.80 -1.65
#